data_da45a20f702bb26f0404df56cb8e9fa8
#
_entry.id   da45a20f702bb26f0404df56cb8e9fa8
#
_cell.length_a   1.000
_cell.length_b   1.000
_cell.length_c   1.000
_cell.angle_alpha   90.00
_cell.angle_beta   90.00
_cell.angle_gamma   90.00
#
_symmetry.space_group_name_H-M   'P 1'
#
loop_
_entity.id
_entity.type
_entity.pdbx_description
1 polymer ?
#
loop_
_entity_poly.entity_id
_entity_poly.type
_entity_poly.pdbx_seq_one_letter_code
_entity_poly.pdbx_strand_id
1 'polypeptide(L)'
;ALLAGLTEPSIWSGPLVVLGLAIAIPALRRITPRGTLVARRGLPAASAGAFLASAAFFSIDGFITLMLTQVRGLSVGVAGIVLTCSALAWAAGSWWQSRVAGRLGTRWLTTFGSLLIASGGSVLAVGLLDVPLVVPYVGWAIGSVGMGIVWPTIPLSVMGEATEGREAAELSSTILMDFLGVGIGAGLGGVFIALADA
;
A
#
# COMPACT_ATOMS: atom_id res chain seq x y z
N ALA A 1 18.77 0.34 4.74
CA ALA A 1 19.66 1.51 4.79
C ALA A 1 18.87 2.82 4.86
N LEU A 2 17.93 3.08 3.93
CA LEU A 2 17.10 4.31 3.92
C LEU A 2 16.31 4.49 5.23
N LEU A 3 15.66 3.42 5.70
CA LEU A 3 14.78 3.45 6.86
C LEU A 3 15.55 3.41 8.18
N ALA A 4 16.65 2.67 8.25
CA ALA A 4 17.54 2.67 9.43
C ALA A 4 18.13 4.05 9.72
N GLY A 5 18.36 4.86 8.69
CA GLY A 5 18.83 6.23 8.85
C GLY A 5 17.79 7.21 9.42
N LEU A 6 16.51 6.85 9.40
CA LEU A 6 15.42 7.70 9.92
C LEU A 6 15.01 7.32 11.35
N THR A 7 15.28 6.09 11.79
CA THR A 7 14.89 5.58 13.11
C THR A 7 15.93 5.78 14.21
N GLU A 8 17.21 5.93 13.82
CA GLU A 8 18.28 6.26 14.77
C GLU A 8 19.01 7.53 14.30
N PRO A 9 18.85 8.66 14.98
CA PRO A 9 19.55 9.90 14.66
C PRO A 9 21.05 9.74 14.95
N SER A 10 21.77 9.14 14.02
CA SER A 10 23.22 9.07 14.04
C SER A 10 23.78 10.00 12.96
N ILE A 11 25.05 10.40 13.12
CA ILE A 11 25.76 11.23 12.12
C ILE A 11 25.74 10.59 10.72
N TRP A 12 25.51 9.29 10.62
CA TRP A 12 25.46 8.52 9.38
C TRP A 12 24.07 8.42 8.74
N SER A 13 23.00 8.83 9.44
CA SER A 13 21.62 8.73 8.92
C SER A 13 21.43 9.52 7.62
N GLY A 14 21.87 10.77 7.60
CA GLY A 14 21.78 11.61 6.41
C GLY A 14 22.54 11.06 5.20
N PRO A 15 23.84 10.75 5.31
CA PRO A 15 24.60 10.13 4.24
C PRO A 15 24.02 8.80 3.74
N LEU A 16 23.51 7.94 4.61
CA LEU A 16 22.88 6.67 4.22
C LEU A 16 21.57 6.86 3.43
N VAL A 17 20.76 7.83 3.83
CA VAL A 17 19.54 8.20 3.08
C VAL A 17 19.90 8.74 1.70
N VAL A 18 20.84 9.66 1.61
CA VAL A 18 21.30 10.23 0.33
C VAL A 18 21.88 9.16 -0.59
N LEU A 19 22.72 8.28 -0.06
CA LEU A 19 23.30 7.17 -0.82
C LEU A 19 22.21 6.20 -1.31
N GLY A 20 21.27 5.85 -0.42
CA GLY A 20 20.14 5.00 -0.78
C GLY A 20 19.28 5.59 -1.91
N LEU A 21 18.96 6.88 -1.85
CA LEU A 21 18.23 7.58 -2.91
C LEU A 21 19.05 7.70 -4.20
N ALA A 22 20.35 8.00 -4.10
CA ALA A 22 21.22 8.11 -5.25
C ALA A 22 21.35 6.79 -6.04
N ILE A 23 21.24 5.65 -5.38
CA ILE A 23 21.24 4.33 -6.02
C ILE A 23 19.84 3.95 -6.47
N ALA A 24 18.82 4.17 -5.64
CA ALA A 24 17.46 3.73 -5.92
C ALA A 24 16.83 4.47 -7.11
N ILE A 25 17.00 5.80 -7.22
CA ILE A 25 16.38 6.58 -8.30
C ILE A 25 16.88 6.16 -9.69
N PRO A 26 18.19 6.03 -9.98
CA PRO A 26 18.67 5.54 -11.28
C PRO A 26 18.27 4.10 -11.55
N ALA A 27 18.28 3.23 -10.54
CA ALA A 27 17.84 1.85 -10.66
C ALA A 27 16.37 1.77 -11.06
N LEU A 28 15.48 2.49 -10.36
CA LEU A 28 14.06 2.57 -10.67
C LEU A 28 13.80 3.07 -12.10
N ARG A 29 14.51 4.14 -12.50
CA ARG A 29 14.38 4.67 -13.87
C ARG A 29 14.78 3.68 -14.97
N ARG A 30 15.65 2.71 -14.67
CA ARG A 30 16.07 1.67 -15.62
C ARG A 30 15.10 0.50 -15.71
N ILE A 31 14.44 0.17 -14.58
CA ILE A 31 13.63 -1.04 -14.44
C ILE A 31 12.15 -0.75 -14.73
N THR A 32 11.69 0.49 -14.47
CA THR A 32 10.30 0.87 -14.66
C THR A 32 10.04 1.49 -16.04
N PRO A 33 8.81 1.40 -16.56
CA PRO A 33 8.41 2.08 -17.79
C PRO A 33 8.72 3.58 -17.72
N ARG A 34 9.16 4.18 -18.84
CA ARG A 34 9.46 5.61 -18.89
C ARG A 34 8.22 6.43 -18.53
N GLY A 35 8.34 7.31 -17.53
CA GLY A 35 7.25 8.15 -17.05
C GLY A 35 6.50 7.61 -15.83
N THR A 36 6.93 6.51 -15.21
CA THR A 36 6.35 5.95 -13.97
C THR A 36 6.38 6.97 -12.82
N LEU A 37 7.48 7.71 -12.66
CA LEU A 37 7.62 8.73 -11.61
C LEU A 37 6.65 9.92 -11.73
N VAL A 38 6.08 10.14 -12.91
CA VAL A 38 5.07 11.18 -13.18
C VAL A 38 3.71 10.58 -13.50
N ALA A 39 3.52 9.30 -13.24
CA ALA A 39 2.29 8.54 -13.48
C ALA A 39 1.69 8.80 -14.89
N ARG A 40 2.55 8.80 -15.93
CA ARG A 40 2.10 9.02 -17.30
C ARG A 40 1.07 7.94 -17.66
N ARG A 41 0.01 8.34 -18.42
CA ARG A 41 -1.09 7.44 -18.78
C ARG A 41 -0.59 6.11 -19.36
N GLY A 42 -1.30 5.02 -19.07
CA GLY A 42 -0.97 3.65 -19.48
C GLY A 42 -0.12 2.92 -18.45
N LEU A 43 0.74 2.02 -18.89
CA LEU A 43 1.63 1.21 -18.05
C LEU A 43 2.39 1.98 -16.96
N PRO A 44 2.94 3.19 -17.21
CA PRO A 44 3.59 3.97 -16.18
C PRO A 44 2.65 4.34 -15.02
N ALA A 45 1.39 4.67 -15.32
CA ALA A 45 0.39 4.97 -14.30
C ALA A 45 -0.01 3.72 -13.52
N ALA A 46 -0.12 2.55 -14.16
CA ALA A 46 -0.41 1.30 -13.50
C ALA A 46 0.71 0.93 -12.50
N SER A 47 1.97 1.03 -12.90
CA SER A 47 3.13 0.77 -12.02
C SER A 47 3.22 1.77 -10.86
N ALA A 48 2.96 3.07 -11.10
CA ALA A 48 2.90 4.06 -10.04
C ALA A 48 1.71 3.81 -9.09
N GLY A 49 0.57 3.39 -9.63
CA GLY A 49 -0.62 3.02 -8.87
C GLY A 49 -0.38 1.81 -7.96
N ALA A 50 0.33 0.79 -8.44
CA ALA A 50 0.76 -0.35 -7.63
C ALA A 50 1.58 0.10 -6.42
N PHE A 51 2.63 0.91 -6.68
CA PHE A 51 3.46 1.47 -5.62
C PHE A 51 2.65 2.24 -4.58
N LEU A 52 1.81 3.20 -5.02
CA LEU A 52 1.06 4.07 -4.13
C LEU A 52 0.00 3.32 -3.32
N ALA A 53 -0.73 2.38 -3.94
CA ALA A 53 -1.73 1.58 -3.25
C ALA A 53 -1.10 0.71 -2.16
N SER A 54 0.01 0.03 -2.48
CA SER A 54 0.72 -0.82 -1.54
C SER A 54 1.42 -0.02 -0.45
N ALA A 55 2.03 1.13 -0.78
CA ALA A 55 2.62 2.02 0.22
C ALA A 55 1.55 2.53 1.21
N ALA A 56 0.41 3.00 0.71
CA ALA A 56 -0.68 3.50 1.56
C ALA A 56 -1.29 2.39 2.43
N PHE A 57 -1.54 1.21 1.88
CA PHE A 57 -2.16 0.11 2.62
C PHE A 57 -1.21 -0.47 3.67
N PHE A 58 -0.01 -0.87 3.27
CA PHE A 58 0.93 -1.57 4.17
C PHE A 58 1.63 -0.66 5.18
N SER A 59 1.60 0.68 4.97
CA SER A 59 2.00 1.62 6.04
C SER A 59 1.09 1.56 7.26
N ILE A 60 -0.17 1.14 7.09
CA ILE A 60 -1.15 1.01 8.16
C ILE A 60 -1.22 -0.45 8.63
N ASP A 61 -1.38 -1.41 7.70
CA ASP A 61 -1.63 -2.83 8.00
C ASP A 61 -0.55 -3.45 8.89
N GLY A 62 0.72 -3.10 8.64
CA GLY A 62 1.85 -3.58 9.44
C GLY A 62 1.84 -3.11 10.90
N PHE A 63 1.14 -2.02 11.21
CA PHE A 63 1.17 -1.40 12.55
C PHE A 63 -0.20 -1.33 13.23
N ILE A 64 -1.27 -1.74 12.56
CA ILE A 64 -2.63 -1.61 13.10
C ILE A 64 -2.80 -2.34 14.43
N THR A 65 -2.23 -3.53 14.57
CA THR A 65 -2.29 -4.30 15.82
C THR A 65 -1.53 -3.59 16.94
N LEU A 66 -0.34 -3.08 16.65
CA LEU A 66 0.47 -2.30 17.59
C LEU A 66 -0.29 -1.05 18.05
N MET A 67 -0.85 -0.32 17.10
CA MET A 67 -1.63 0.89 17.31
C MET A 67 -2.84 0.63 18.23
N LEU A 68 -3.60 -0.44 17.99
CA LEU A 68 -4.74 -0.82 18.82
C LEU A 68 -4.32 -1.27 20.22
N THR A 69 -3.19 -1.94 20.37
CA THR A 69 -2.68 -2.35 21.68
C THR A 69 -2.11 -1.17 22.47
N GLN A 70 -1.31 -0.31 21.85
CA GLN A 70 -0.65 0.82 22.53
C GLN A 70 -1.61 1.99 22.82
N VAL A 71 -2.44 2.36 21.84
CA VAL A 71 -3.33 3.53 21.96
C VAL A 71 -4.63 3.17 22.69
N ARG A 72 -5.21 1.99 22.37
CA ARG A 72 -6.51 1.57 22.91
C ARG A 72 -6.41 0.57 24.07
N GLY A 73 -5.19 0.16 24.46
CA GLY A 73 -4.96 -0.78 25.54
C GLY A 73 -5.57 -2.18 25.32
N LEU A 74 -5.82 -2.58 24.05
CA LEU A 74 -6.43 -3.88 23.76
C LEU A 74 -5.43 -5.01 23.95
N SER A 75 -5.92 -6.19 24.32
CA SER A 75 -5.10 -7.40 24.28
C SER A 75 -4.69 -7.73 22.82
N VAL A 76 -3.50 -8.31 22.66
CA VAL A 76 -2.96 -8.69 21.34
C VAL A 76 -3.94 -9.56 20.55
N GLY A 77 -4.65 -10.48 21.22
CA GLY A 77 -5.64 -11.34 20.59
C GLY A 77 -6.82 -10.56 20.02
N VAL A 78 -7.38 -9.62 20.80
CA VAL A 78 -8.49 -8.76 20.34
C VAL A 78 -8.01 -7.85 19.22
N ALA A 79 -6.86 -7.18 19.38
CA ALA A 79 -6.31 -6.33 18.34
C ALA A 79 -6.01 -7.11 17.03
N GLY A 80 -5.58 -8.38 17.14
CA GLY A 80 -5.31 -9.25 15.99
C GLY A 80 -6.56 -9.66 15.18
N ILE A 81 -7.76 -9.59 15.77
CA ILE A 81 -9.02 -9.87 15.05
C ILE A 81 -9.18 -8.92 13.87
N VAL A 82 -8.69 -7.68 13.96
CA VAL A 82 -8.75 -6.73 12.84
C VAL A 82 -8.05 -7.26 11.59
N LEU A 83 -6.93 -7.96 11.72
CA LEU A 83 -6.22 -8.56 10.60
C LEU A 83 -7.01 -9.71 9.96
N THR A 84 -7.70 -10.50 10.76
CA THR A 84 -8.60 -11.55 10.24
C THR A 84 -9.77 -10.94 9.46
N CYS A 85 -10.40 -9.90 10.00
CA CYS A 85 -11.45 -9.15 9.31
C CYS A 85 -10.92 -8.51 8.01
N SER A 86 -9.71 -7.95 8.05
CA SER A 86 -9.01 -7.39 6.89
C SER A 86 -8.82 -8.44 5.81
N ALA A 87 -8.29 -9.63 6.14
CA ALA A 87 -8.06 -10.70 5.18
C ALA A 87 -9.37 -11.19 4.51
N LEU A 88 -10.44 -11.34 5.29
CA LEU A 88 -11.76 -11.72 4.75
C LEU A 88 -12.33 -10.62 3.85
N ALA A 89 -12.21 -9.36 4.26
CA ALA A 89 -12.65 -8.21 3.48
C ALA A 89 -11.85 -8.07 2.17
N TRP A 90 -10.54 -8.28 2.20
CA TRP A 90 -9.70 -8.34 1.01
C TRP A 90 -10.16 -9.44 0.05
N ALA A 91 -10.37 -10.66 0.55
CA ALA A 91 -10.85 -11.77 -0.25
C ALA A 91 -12.22 -11.47 -0.90
N ALA A 92 -13.14 -10.84 -0.14
CA ALA A 92 -14.43 -10.41 -0.66
C ALA A 92 -14.29 -9.35 -1.77
N GLY A 93 -13.40 -8.38 -1.59
CA GLY A 93 -13.08 -7.37 -2.60
C GLY A 93 -12.54 -7.98 -3.89
N SER A 94 -11.58 -8.90 -3.78
CA SER A 94 -10.99 -9.62 -4.93
C SER A 94 -12.03 -10.48 -5.65
N TRP A 95 -12.86 -11.16 -4.90
CA TRP A 95 -13.95 -11.97 -5.45
C TRP A 95 -14.97 -11.12 -6.21
N TRP A 96 -15.39 -9.98 -5.64
CA TRP A 96 -16.27 -9.05 -6.33
C TRP A 96 -15.60 -8.48 -7.59
N GLN A 97 -14.36 -8.04 -7.50
CA GLN A 97 -13.59 -7.52 -8.62
C GLN A 97 -13.54 -8.51 -9.79
N SER A 98 -13.27 -9.80 -9.53
CA SER A 98 -13.19 -10.82 -10.57
C SER A 98 -14.47 -10.99 -11.39
N ARG A 99 -15.64 -10.67 -10.79
CA ARG A 99 -16.95 -10.77 -11.45
C ARG A 99 -17.32 -9.54 -12.28
N VAL A 100 -16.77 -8.38 -11.90
CA VAL A 100 -17.16 -7.11 -12.54
C VAL A 100 -16.08 -6.53 -13.44
N ALA A 101 -14.84 -7.06 -13.41
CA ALA A 101 -13.70 -6.53 -14.15
C ALA A 101 -13.97 -6.38 -15.64
N GLY A 102 -14.63 -7.35 -16.26
CA GLY A 102 -14.97 -7.29 -17.68
C GLY A 102 -16.05 -6.25 -18.04
N ARG A 103 -16.75 -5.67 -17.05
CA ARG A 103 -17.84 -4.70 -17.27
C ARG A 103 -17.46 -3.27 -16.90
N LEU A 104 -16.70 -3.10 -15.81
CA LEU A 104 -16.44 -1.77 -15.21
C LEU A 104 -15.13 -1.12 -15.68
N GLY A 105 -14.24 -1.88 -16.29
CA GLY A 105 -12.95 -1.39 -16.73
C GLY A 105 -11.96 -1.11 -15.58
N THR A 106 -10.68 -1.24 -15.89
CA THR A 106 -9.57 -1.17 -14.92
C THR A 106 -9.47 0.19 -14.24
N ARG A 107 -9.68 1.29 -14.98
CA ARG A 107 -9.60 2.66 -14.44
C ARG A 107 -10.63 2.90 -13.34
N TRP A 108 -11.87 2.49 -13.55
CA TRP A 108 -12.94 2.65 -12.56
C TRP A 108 -12.64 1.84 -11.29
N LEU A 109 -12.26 0.56 -11.47
CA LEU A 109 -11.95 -0.34 -10.37
C LEU A 109 -10.77 0.17 -9.53
N THR A 110 -9.69 0.64 -10.18
CA THR A 110 -8.54 1.19 -9.47
C THR A 110 -8.93 2.47 -8.70
N THR A 111 -9.68 3.39 -9.33
CA THR A 111 -10.10 4.62 -8.66
C THR A 111 -11.01 4.31 -7.47
N PHE A 112 -12.03 3.48 -7.66
CA PHE A 112 -12.97 3.09 -6.61
C PHE A 112 -12.27 2.38 -5.45
N GLY A 113 -11.41 1.41 -5.74
CA GLY A 113 -10.66 0.70 -4.71
C GLY A 113 -9.68 1.62 -3.95
N SER A 114 -9.02 2.56 -4.65
CA SER A 114 -8.15 3.56 -3.99
C SER A 114 -8.94 4.50 -3.07
N LEU A 115 -10.14 4.90 -3.45
CA LEU A 115 -11.04 5.68 -2.59
C LEU A 115 -11.47 4.89 -1.34
N LEU A 116 -11.72 3.58 -1.48
CA LEU A 116 -11.99 2.71 -0.33
C LEU A 116 -10.78 2.59 0.59
N ILE A 117 -9.57 2.46 0.07
CA ILE A 117 -8.34 2.45 0.88
C ILE A 117 -8.22 3.76 1.68
N ALA A 118 -8.39 4.90 1.01
CA ALA A 118 -8.30 6.20 1.65
C ALA A 118 -9.39 6.43 2.71
N SER A 119 -10.64 6.08 2.39
CA SER A 119 -11.76 6.21 3.33
C SER A 119 -11.61 5.26 4.53
N GLY A 120 -11.19 4.02 4.28
CA GLY A 120 -10.93 3.04 5.33
C GLY A 120 -9.84 3.49 6.30
N GLY A 121 -8.72 4.02 5.77
CA GLY A 121 -7.66 4.63 6.58
C GLY A 121 -8.14 5.84 7.38
N SER A 122 -8.98 6.68 6.80
CA SER A 122 -9.56 7.83 7.50
C SER A 122 -10.49 7.43 8.64
N VAL A 123 -11.36 6.42 8.41
CA VAL A 123 -12.25 5.86 9.46
C VAL A 123 -11.41 5.18 10.55
N LEU A 124 -10.36 4.47 10.19
CA LEU A 124 -9.44 3.89 11.15
C LEU A 124 -8.78 4.96 12.02
N ALA A 125 -8.34 6.08 11.44
CA ALA A 125 -7.75 7.20 12.19
C ALA A 125 -8.75 7.78 13.22
N VAL A 126 -10.03 7.90 12.87
CA VAL A 126 -11.10 8.24 13.85
C VAL A 126 -11.22 7.17 14.92
N GLY A 127 -11.00 5.90 14.58
CA GLY A 127 -11.01 4.77 15.50
C GLY A 127 -9.92 4.81 16.58
N LEU A 128 -8.91 5.67 16.45
CA LEU A 128 -7.90 5.93 17.52
C LEU A 128 -8.45 6.80 18.64
N LEU A 129 -9.51 7.54 18.40
CA LEU A 129 -10.22 8.30 19.41
C LEU A 129 -11.04 7.33 20.29
N ASP A 130 -11.61 7.86 21.37
CA ASP A 130 -12.43 7.05 22.30
C ASP A 130 -13.84 6.78 21.72
N VAL A 131 -13.87 6.01 20.63
CA VAL A 131 -15.08 5.56 19.93
C VAL A 131 -15.25 4.04 20.09
N PRO A 132 -16.45 3.48 19.83
CA PRO A 132 -16.66 2.03 19.88
C PRO A 132 -15.68 1.26 19.00
N LEU A 133 -15.18 0.12 19.45
CA LEU A 133 -14.20 -0.71 18.73
C LEU A 133 -14.64 -1.16 17.34
N VAL A 134 -15.94 -1.19 17.09
CA VAL A 134 -16.46 -1.51 15.75
C VAL A 134 -15.95 -0.51 14.70
N VAL A 135 -15.69 0.74 15.08
CA VAL A 135 -15.25 1.80 14.14
C VAL A 135 -13.91 1.47 13.48
N PRO A 136 -12.81 1.21 14.22
CA PRO A 136 -11.54 0.84 13.58
C PRO A 136 -11.61 -0.47 12.80
N TYR A 137 -12.39 -1.46 13.26
CA TYR A 137 -12.54 -2.73 12.55
C TYR A 137 -13.24 -2.55 11.21
N VAL A 138 -14.37 -1.83 11.19
CA VAL A 138 -15.14 -1.53 9.96
C VAL A 138 -14.30 -0.65 9.04
N GLY A 139 -13.63 0.37 9.59
CA GLY A 139 -12.76 1.23 8.80
C GLY A 139 -11.69 0.44 8.05
N TRP A 140 -10.97 -0.44 8.76
CA TRP A 140 -9.92 -1.20 8.11
C TRP A 140 -10.47 -2.29 7.17
N ALA A 141 -11.62 -2.88 7.46
CA ALA A 141 -12.31 -3.77 6.53
C ALA A 141 -12.67 -3.06 5.20
N ILE A 142 -13.15 -1.81 5.26
CA ILE A 142 -13.42 -1.00 4.05
C ILE A 142 -12.12 -0.78 3.25
N GLY A 143 -11.03 -0.40 3.90
CA GLY A 143 -9.73 -0.25 3.24
C GLY A 143 -9.25 -1.55 2.58
N SER A 144 -9.45 -2.67 3.25
CA SER A 144 -9.07 -4.01 2.78
C SER A 144 -9.89 -4.48 1.59
N VAL A 145 -11.21 -4.19 1.55
CA VAL A 145 -12.02 -4.37 0.33
C VAL A 145 -11.43 -3.57 -0.82
N GLY A 146 -11.04 -2.31 -0.57
CA GLY A 146 -10.40 -1.46 -1.56
C GLY A 146 -9.13 -2.08 -2.12
N MET A 147 -8.24 -2.59 -1.25
CA MET A 147 -7.01 -3.26 -1.68
C MET A 147 -7.31 -4.55 -2.44
N GLY A 148 -8.31 -5.32 -2.01
CA GLY A 148 -8.79 -6.50 -2.72
C GLY A 148 -9.29 -6.21 -4.14
N ILE A 149 -9.79 -5.01 -4.40
CA ILE A 149 -10.18 -4.56 -5.74
C ILE A 149 -8.96 -4.09 -6.55
N VAL A 150 -8.09 -3.27 -5.97
CA VAL A 150 -6.96 -2.64 -6.67
C VAL A 150 -5.91 -3.67 -7.05
N TRP A 151 -5.53 -4.51 -6.10
CA TRP A 151 -4.39 -5.41 -6.26
C TRP A 151 -4.48 -6.36 -7.47
N PRO A 152 -5.59 -7.08 -7.72
CA PRO A 152 -5.73 -7.90 -8.94
C PRO A 152 -6.02 -7.08 -10.20
N THR A 153 -6.53 -5.85 -10.08
CA THR A 153 -6.87 -5.00 -11.24
C THR A 153 -5.61 -4.47 -11.94
N ILE A 154 -4.55 -4.15 -11.20
CA ILE A 154 -3.33 -3.56 -11.76
C ILE A 154 -2.61 -4.54 -12.72
N PRO A 155 -2.29 -5.79 -12.34
CA PRO A 155 -1.73 -6.77 -13.26
C PRO A 155 -2.58 -6.99 -14.52
N LEU A 156 -3.89 -7.03 -14.38
CA LEU A 156 -4.81 -7.17 -15.53
C LEU A 156 -4.68 -5.97 -16.49
N SER A 157 -4.56 -4.75 -15.97
CA SER A 157 -4.37 -3.57 -16.82
C SER A 157 -3.02 -3.58 -17.52
N VAL A 158 -1.97 -4.04 -16.85
CA VAL A 158 -0.63 -4.19 -17.45
C VAL A 158 -0.66 -5.20 -18.58
N MET A 159 -1.25 -6.37 -18.37
CA MET A 159 -1.36 -7.40 -19.41
C MET A 159 -2.19 -6.96 -20.61
N GLY A 160 -3.21 -6.13 -20.39
CA GLY A 160 -4.05 -5.59 -21.47
C GLY A 160 -3.40 -4.48 -22.30
N GLU A 161 -2.39 -3.80 -21.75
CA GLU A 161 -1.69 -2.67 -22.40
C GLU A 161 -0.24 -3.02 -22.78
N ALA A 162 0.25 -4.20 -22.41
CA ALA A 162 1.62 -4.62 -22.64
C ALA A 162 1.92 -4.77 -24.15
N THR A 163 3.15 -4.43 -24.52
CA THR A 163 3.65 -4.65 -25.86
C THR A 163 3.87 -6.14 -26.10
N GLU A 164 3.45 -6.67 -27.25
CA GLU A 164 3.61 -8.07 -27.62
C GLU A 164 5.07 -8.53 -27.44
N GLY A 165 5.25 -9.61 -26.70
CA GLY A 165 6.56 -10.18 -26.34
C GLY A 165 7.28 -9.48 -25.17
N ARG A 166 6.68 -8.48 -24.51
CA ARG A 166 7.23 -7.77 -23.35
C ARG A 166 6.37 -7.90 -22.08
N GLU A 167 5.28 -8.64 -22.14
CA GLU A 167 4.28 -8.76 -21.08
C GLU A 167 4.91 -9.14 -19.74
N ALA A 168 5.81 -10.15 -19.76
CA ALA A 168 6.48 -10.64 -18.57
C ALA A 168 7.41 -9.57 -17.94
N ALA A 169 8.12 -8.79 -18.76
CA ALA A 169 9.02 -7.76 -18.28
C ALA A 169 8.24 -6.57 -17.69
N GLU A 170 7.14 -6.16 -18.31
CA GLU A 170 6.30 -5.06 -17.86
C GLU A 170 5.52 -5.42 -16.61
N LEU A 171 5.02 -6.65 -16.52
CA LEU A 171 4.41 -7.18 -15.30
C LEU A 171 5.42 -7.27 -14.15
N SER A 172 6.62 -7.79 -14.42
CA SER A 172 7.69 -7.88 -13.40
C SER A 172 8.09 -6.52 -12.86
N SER A 173 8.17 -5.49 -13.72
CA SER A 173 8.47 -4.12 -13.29
C SER A 173 7.38 -3.54 -12.39
N THR A 174 6.11 -3.85 -12.67
CA THR A 174 4.97 -3.42 -11.87
C THR A 174 4.92 -4.13 -10.52
N ILE A 175 5.20 -5.44 -10.49
CA ILE A 175 5.32 -6.21 -9.24
C ILE A 175 6.47 -5.67 -8.39
N LEU A 176 7.59 -5.28 -8.99
CA LEU A 176 8.69 -4.66 -8.27
C LEU A 176 8.28 -3.33 -7.62
N MET A 177 7.50 -2.50 -8.34
CA MET A 177 6.95 -1.24 -7.79
C MET A 177 5.99 -1.51 -6.63
N ASP A 178 5.17 -2.56 -6.73
CA ASP A 178 4.30 -3.03 -5.64
C ASP A 178 5.11 -3.36 -4.37
N PHE A 179 6.12 -4.23 -4.47
CA PHE A 179 6.99 -4.58 -3.34
C PHE A 179 7.78 -3.40 -2.77
N LEU A 180 8.21 -2.47 -3.61
CA LEU A 180 8.84 -1.22 -3.15
C LEU A 180 7.84 -0.36 -2.37
N GLY A 181 6.59 -0.32 -2.82
CA GLY A 181 5.50 0.33 -2.10
C GLY A 181 5.30 -0.28 -0.72
N VAL A 182 5.22 -1.60 -0.62
CA VAL A 182 5.14 -2.32 0.67
C VAL A 182 6.31 -1.95 1.58
N GLY A 183 7.54 -2.06 1.10
CA GLY A 183 8.75 -1.81 1.90
C GLY A 183 8.86 -0.36 2.36
N ILE A 184 8.60 0.61 1.49
CA ILE A 184 8.65 2.04 1.82
C ILE A 184 7.47 2.42 2.72
N GLY A 185 6.26 1.92 2.44
CA GLY A 185 5.07 2.18 3.24
C GLY A 185 5.23 1.68 4.67
N ALA A 186 5.61 0.41 4.84
CA ALA A 186 5.87 -0.17 6.16
C ALA A 186 6.98 0.58 6.91
N GLY A 187 8.03 0.97 6.20
CA GLY A 187 9.12 1.74 6.81
C GLY A 187 8.70 3.15 7.25
N LEU A 188 7.90 3.86 6.46
CA LEU A 188 7.36 5.16 6.85
C LEU A 188 6.44 5.02 8.07
N GLY A 189 5.59 3.99 8.12
CA GLY A 189 4.77 3.69 9.29
C GLY A 189 5.62 3.53 10.56
N GLY A 190 6.74 2.79 10.49
CA GLY A 190 7.68 2.64 11.59
C GLY A 190 8.34 3.94 12.03
N VAL A 191 8.70 4.81 11.06
CA VAL A 191 9.28 6.15 11.37
C VAL A 191 8.26 7.02 12.12
N PHE A 192 7.00 7.04 11.69
CA PHE A 192 5.97 7.83 12.38
C PHE A 192 5.75 7.37 13.83
N ILE A 193 5.78 6.04 14.08
CA ILE A 193 5.70 5.53 15.46
C ILE A 193 6.91 5.96 16.27
N ALA A 194 8.13 5.79 15.74
CA ALA A 194 9.35 6.18 16.45
C ALA A 194 9.40 7.68 16.78
N LEU A 195 8.85 8.55 15.92
CA LEU A 195 8.75 9.99 16.17
C LEU A 195 7.66 10.36 17.19
N ALA A 196 6.62 9.52 17.33
CA ALA A 196 5.57 9.74 18.33
C ALA A 196 6.02 9.34 19.73
N ASP A 197 7.01 8.44 19.85
CA ASP A 197 7.57 7.97 21.13
C ASP A 197 8.77 8.82 21.62
N ALA A 198 9.24 9.80 20.83
CA ALA A 198 10.39 10.66 21.12
C ALA A 198 9.97 12.01 21.72
#